data_a27a9a5a772a81b4d3582f5be14474e5
#
_entry.id   a27a9a5a772a81b4d3582f5be14474e5
#
_cell.length_a   1.000
_cell.length_b   1.000
_cell.length_c   1.000
_cell.angle_alpha   90.00
_cell.angle_beta   90.00
_cell.angle_gamma   90.00
#
_symmetry.space_group_name_H-M   'P 1'
#
loop_
_entity.id
_entity.type
_entity.pdbx_description
1 polymer ?
#
loop_
_entity_poly.entity_id
_entity_poly.type
_entity_poly.pdbx_seq_one_letter_code
_entity_poly.pdbx_strand_id
1 'polypeptide(L)'
;DRPKGTVTRLTYTLVKLGYLKQATNKGKYQLAAGVLGFGYTMIANMAINNLVTPYMEALADYADSAVAMATRDRLMMVYLNVVQGASATTMRRNVGSYLPMYSTAMGRACLASMPPAEQDFMMNAIRHKYDKDWLNIKSSLEQAFKDYEDFGYCFSFSDWQKEVNAVATAIMHPTEGLLTFNCGAPSFVLSC
;
A
#
# COMPACT_ATOMS: atom_id res chain seq x y z
N ASP A 1 -20.52 13.67 -9.19
CA ASP A 1 -20.46 13.90 -10.66
C ASP A 1 -19.97 15.30 -10.96
N ARG A 2 -19.03 15.43 -11.92
CA ARG A 2 -18.54 16.73 -12.38
C ARG A 2 -19.16 17.06 -13.73
N PRO A 3 -19.48 18.34 -14.02
CA PRO A 3 -20.00 18.77 -15.33
C PRO A 3 -19.07 18.36 -16.47
N LYS A 4 -19.63 17.87 -17.59
CA LYS A 4 -18.85 17.41 -18.76
C LYS A 4 -17.82 18.44 -19.24
N GLY A 5 -18.18 19.74 -19.29
CA GLY A 5 -17.26 20.81 -19.69
C GLY A 5 -16.05 20.96 -18.77
N THR A 6 -16.22 20.74 -17.45
CA THR A 6 -15.11 20.78 -16.49
C THR A 6 -14.16 19.60 -16.71
N VAL A 7 -14.72 18.39 -16.91
CA VAL A 7 -13.92 17.19 -17.20
C VAL A 7 -13.11 17.37 -18.48
N THR A 8 -13.76 17.88 -19.56
CA THR A 8 -13.09 18.13 -20.84
C THR A 8 -11.92 19.11 -20.71
N ARG A 9 -12.10 20.23 -19.99
CA ARG A 9 -11.04 21.22 -19.76
C ARG A 9 -9.87 20.64 -18.99
N LEU A 10 -10.14 19.91 -17.88
CA LEU A 10 -9.10 19.24 -17.09
C LEU A 10 -8.33 18.21 -17.92
N THR A 11 -9.05 17.39 -18.68
CA THR A 11 -8.43 16.38 -19.55
C THR A 11 -7.57 17.02 -20.63
N TYR A 12 -8.06 18.08 -21.26
CA TYR A 12 -7.28 18.86 -22.24
C TYR A 12 -5.99 19.42 -21.65
N THR A 13 -6.06 20.00 -20.44
CA THR A 13 -4.88 20.52 -19.74
C THR A 13 -3.87 19.41 -19.48
N LEU A 14 -4.31 18.24 -18.98
CA LEU A 14 -3.43 17.11 -18.71
C LEU A 14 -2.80 16.54 -19.97
N VAL A 15 -3.52 16.55 -21.09
CA VAL A 15 -2.97 16.18 -22.40
C VAL A 15 -1.91 17.18 -22.86
N LYS A 16 -2.18 18.48 -22.74
CA LYS A 16 -1.22 19.54 -23.11
C LYS A 16 0.05 19.50 -22.27
N LEU A 17 -0.06 19.13 -20.99
CA LEU A 17 1.07 18.95 -20.08
C LEU A 17 1.82 17.61 -20.29
N GLY A 18 1.36 16.73 -21.18
CA GLY A 18 2.00 15.45 -21.45
C GLY A 18 1.75 14.36 -20.39
N TYR A 19 0.75 14.53 -19.52
CA TYR A 19 0.38 13.55 -18.51
C TYR A 19 -0.67 12.54 -18.98
N LEU A 20 -1.49 12.95 -19.94
CA LEU A 20 -2.44 12.08 -20.63
C LEU A 20 -2.17 12.07 -22.13
N LYS A 21 -2.55 11.00 -22.80
CA LYS A 21 -2.64 10.89 -24.23
C LYS A 21 -3.95 10.24 -24.63
N GLN A 22 -4.46 10.59 -25.81
CA GLN A 22 -5.63 9.91 -26.36
C GLN A 22 -5.29 8.46 -26.66
N ALA A 23 -6.14 7.54 -26.21
CA ALA A 23 -6.06 6.15 -26.59
C ALA A 23 -6.54 5.99 -28.06
N THR A 24 -6.15 4.89 -28.69
CA THR A 24 -6.55 4.55 -30.08
C THR A 24 -8.08 4.49 -30.23
N ASN A 25 -8.80 4.16 -29.15
CA ASN A 25 -10.27 4.20 -29.13
C ASN A 25 -10.76 5.61 -28.81
N LYS A 26 -11.54 6.21 -29.74
CA LYS A 26 -12.10 7.55 -29.62
C LYS A 26 -12.78 7.77 -28.26
N GLY A 27 -12.44 8.88 -27.60
CA GLY A 27 -13.04 9.30 -26.33
C GLY A 27 -12.41 8.71 -25.08
N LYS A 28 -11.41 7.85 -25.17
CA LYS A 28 -10.67 7.32 -24.02
C LYS A 28 -9.28 7.97 -23.91
N TYR A 29 -8.80 8.10 -22.68
CA TYR A 29 -7.49 8.62 -22.36
C TYR A 29 -6.70 7.58 -21.57
N GLN A 30 -5.37 7.64 -21.71
CA GLN A 30 -4.44 6.83 -20.95
C GLN A 30 -3.32 7.69 -20.41
N LEU A 31 -2.66 7.24 -19.36
CA LEU A 31 -1.49 7.93 -18.81
C LEU A 31 -0.38 7.99 -19.86
N ALA A 32 0.26 9.14 -19.95
CA ALA A 32 1.45 9.34 -20.78
C ALA A 32 2.72 9.23 -19.93
N ALA A 33 3.87 9.07 -20.57
CA ALA A 33 5.16 8.88 -19.92
C ALA A 33 5.53 10.01 -18.93
N GLY A 34 5.04 11.24 -19.13
CA GLY A 34 5.29 12.36 -18.23
C GLY A 34 4.85 12.11 -16.78
N VAL A 35 3.88 11.21 -16.54
CA VAL A 35 3.46 10.83 -15.17
C VAL A 35 4.56 10.07 -14.41
N LEU A 36 5.39 9.30 -15.12
CA LEU A 36 6.51 8.57 -14.51
C LEU A 36 7.52 9.51 -13.85
N GLY A 37 7.71 10.72 -14.42
CA GLY A 37 8.62 11.71 -13.86
C GLY A 37 8.28 12.08 -12.41
N PHE A 38 7.02 12.23 -12.07
CA PHE A 38 6.61 12.55 -10.69
C PHE A 38 6.90 11.39 -9.72
N GLY A 39 6.43 10.20 -10.05
CA GLY A 39 6.59 9.03 -9.17
C GLY A 39 8.06 8.65 -9.00
N TYR A 40 8.81 8.62 -10.09
CA TYR A 40 10.23 8.27 -10.05
C TYR A 40 11.06 9.28 -9.26
N THR A 41 10.82 10.58 -9.49
CA THR A 41 11.53 11.64 -8.75
C THR A 41 11.23 11.57 -7.24
N MET A 42 9.97 11.29 -6.87
CA MET A 42 9.61 11.10 -5.47
C MET A 42 10.43 9.95 -4.84
N ILE A 43 10.42 8.77 -5.44
CA ILE A 43 11.09 7.59 -4.90
C ILE A 43 12.61 7.74 -4.90
N ALA A 44 13.19 8.31 -5.97
CA ALA A 44 14.63 8.52 -6.09
C ALA A 44 15.18 9.49 -5.04
N ASN A 45 14.38 10.44 -4.58
CA ASN A 45 14.76 11.40 -3.55
C ASN A 45 14.55 10.88 -2.11
N MET A 46 13.94 9.72 -1.93
CA MET A 46 13.76 9.11 -0.61
C MET A 46 15.06 8.45 -0.15
N ALA A 47 15.84 9.13 0.69
CA ALA A 47 17.10 8.60 1.21
C ALA A 47 16.91 7.26 1.96
N ILE A 48 15.78 7.11 2.65
CA ILE A 48 15.41 5.88 3.36
C ILE A 48 15.35 4.66 2.42
N ASN A 49 14.96 4.85 1.16
CA ASN A 49 14.85 3.75 0.21
C ASN A 49 16.20 3.04 0.00
N ASN A 50 17.26 3.80 -0.19
CA ASN A 50 18.61 3.26 -0.34
C ASN A 50 19.13 2.59 0.95
N LEU A 51 18.75 3.15 2.09
CA LEU A 51 19.15 2.61 3.40
C LEU A 51 18.49 1.27 3.69
N VAL A 52 17.18 1.11 3.41
CA VAL A 52 16.43 -0.09 3.80
C VAL A 52 16.53 -1.21 2.79
N THR A 53 16.81 -0.93 1.52
CA THR A 53 16.83 -1.95 0.45
C THR A 53 17.71 -3.16 0.79
N PRO A 54 18.96 -3.01 1.26
CA PRO A 54 19.78 -4.19 1.60
C PRO A 54 19.19 -5.07 2.72
N TYR A 55 18.52 -4.46 3.70
CA TYR A 55 17.86 -5.20 4.78
C TYR A 55 16.60 -5.91 4.28
N MET A 56 15.87 -5.27 3.37
CA MET A 56 14.69 -5.87 2.74
C MET A 56 15.10 -7.07 1.87
N GLU A 57 16.20 -6.96 1.12
CA GLU A 57 16.77 -8.05 0.32
C GLU A 57 17.19 -9.23 1.20
N ALA A 58 17.94 -8.97 2.26
CA ALA A 58 18.35 -10.02 3.21
C ALA A 58 17.15 -10.73 3.84
N LEU A 59 16.10 -9.99 4.22
CA LEU A 59 14.88 -10.57 4.76
C LEU A 59 14.10 -11.37 3.70
N ALA A 60 14.02 -10.85 2.48
CA ALA A 60 13.33 -11.52 1.37
C ALA A 60 13.98 -12.87 1.03
N ASP A 61 15.30 -12.91 1.02
CA ASP A 61 16.08 -14.15 0.77
C ASP A 61 15.94 -15.12 1.95
N TYR A 62 16.02 -14.62 3.19
CA TYR A 62 15.88 -15.46 4.40
C TYR A 62 14.50 -16.12 4.48
N ALA A 63 13.44 -15.36 4.19
CA ALA A 63 12.07 -15.82 4.31
C ALA A 63 11.50 -16.42 3.00
N ASP A 64 12.29 -16.45 1.93
CA ASP A 64 11.87 -16.82 0.56
C ASP A 64 10.55 -16.18 0.16
N SER A 65 10.44 -14.87 0.37
CA SER A 65 9.20 -14.11 0.31
C SER A 65 9.37 -12.78 -0.40
N ALA A 66 8.27 -12.06 -0.62
CA ALA A 66 8.30 -10.67 -1.04
C ALA A 66 8.33 -9.75 0.20
N VAL A 67 9.28 -8.81 0.21
CA VAL A 67 9.34 -7.76 1.23
C VAL A 67 9.07 -6.43 0.57
N ALA A 68 8.18 -5.62 1.15
CA ALA A 68 7.81 -4.33 0.60
C ALA A 68 7.79 -3.24 1.66
N MET A 69 8.12 -2.02 1.23
CA MET A 69 7.93 -0.78 1.96
C MET A 69 6.78 0.00 1.33
N ALA A 70 5.90 0.57 2.15
CA ALA A 70 4.78 1.38 1.70
C ALA A 70 4.49 2.57 2.61
N THR A 71 3.72 3.50 2.08
CA THR A 71 3.10 4.59 2.83
C THR A 71 1.60 4.62 2.58
N ARG A 72 0.89 5.40 3.39
CA ARG A 72 -0.56 5.57 3.25
C ARG A 72 -0.90 6.60 2.16
N ASP A 73 -1.88 6.26 1.35
CA ASP A 73 -2.64 7.21 0.52
C ASP A 73 -4.13 7.04 0.80
N ARG A 74 -4.72 7.97 1.55
CA ARG A 74 -6.13 7.93 1.98
C ARG A 74 -6.44 6.64 2.76
N LEU A 75 -7.30 5.76 2.22
CA LEU A 75 -7.67 4.46 2.81
C LEU A 75 -6.96 3.27 2.16
N MET A 76 -5.83 3.54 1.51
CA MET A 76 -5.02 2.53 0.83
C MET A 76 -3.56 2.67 1.23
N MET A 77 -2.82 1.60 1.09
CA MET A 77 -1.36 1.57 1.15
C MET A 77 -0.80 1.59 -0.27
N VAL A 78 0.30 2.30 -0.49
CA VAL A 78 1.00 2.39 -1.79
C VAL A 78 2.42 1.88 -1.62
N TYR A 79 2.80 0.90 -2.41
CA TYR A 79 4.17 0.39 -2.40
C TYR A 79 5.17 1.42 -2.94
N LEU A 80 6.19 1.70 -2.15
CA LEU A 80 7.33 2.57 -2.48
C LEU A 80 8.57 1.77 -2.91
N ASN A 81 8.75 0.58 -2.33
CA ASN A 81 9.81 -0.36 -2.67
C ASN A 81 9.29 -1.80 -2.53
N VAL A 82 9.77 -2.68 -3.40
CA VAL A 82 9.44 -4.11 -3.36
C VAL A 82 10.67 -4.92 -3.77
N VAL A 83 11.07 -5.83 -2.93
CA VAL A 83 12.13 -6.82 -3.21
C VAL A 83 11.55 -8.23 -3.10
N GLN A 84 12.11 -9.17 -3.83
CA GLN A 84 11.62 -10.55 -3.87
C GLN A 84 12.77 -11.49 -3.59
N GLY A 85 12.54 -12.49 -2.74
CA GLY A 85 13.46 -13.61 -2.55
C GLY A 85 13.58 -14.45 -3.83
N ALA A 86 14.62 -15.27 -3.89
CA ALA A 86 15.04 -15.99 -5.10
C ALA A 86 13.96 -16.90 -5.71
N SER A 87 13.07 -17.49 -4.89
CA SER A 87 11.98 -18.37 -5.35
C SER A 87 10.62 -17.69 -5.41
N ALA A 88 10.49 -16.43 -4.97
CA ALA A 88 9.22 -15.73 -4.84
C ALA A 88 8.59 -15.34 -6.19
N THR A 89 8.26 -16.33 -7.01
CA THR A 89 7.77 -16.17 -8.39
C THR A 89 6.31 -15.76 -8.48
N THR A 90 5.54 -15.84 -7.40
CA THR A 90 4.08 -15.88 -7.46
C THR A 90 3.37 -14.56 -7.18
N MET A 91 3.99 -13.60 -6.50
CA MET A 91 3.34 -12.35 -6.11
C MET A 91 4.02 -11.11 -6.70
N ARG A 92 3.83 -10.91 -8.01
CA ARG A 92 4.37 -9.72 -8.68
C ARG A 92 3.53 -8.49 -8.38
N ARG A 93 3.83 -7.82 -7.28
CA ARG A 93 3.36 -6.46 -7.01
C ARG A 93 4.51 -5.49 -7.26
N ASN A 94 4.20 -4.43 -7.96
CA ASN A 94 5.20 -3.42 -8.32
C ASN A 94 5.05 -2.18 -7.45
N VAL A 95 6.10 -1.38 -7.38
CA VAL A 95 6.05 -0.02 -6.87
C VAL A 95 4.87 0.74 -7.48
N GLY A 96 4.14 1.50 -6.68
CA GLY A 96 2.90 2.17 -7.07
C GLY A 96 1.64 1.31 -6.99
N SER A 97 1.73 0.03 -6.61
CA SER A 97 0.54 -0.81 -6.38
C SER A 97 -0.20 -0.37 -5.12
N TYR A 98 -1.54 -0.38 -5.19
CA TYR A 98 -2.44 -0.05 -4.10
C TYR A 98 -2.99 -1.29 -3.40
N LEU A 99 -3.05 -1.24 -2.06
CA LEU A 99 -3.60 -2.30 -1.22
C LEU A 99 -4.59 -1.72 -0.21
N PRO A 100 -5.69 -2.45 0.10
CA PRO A 100 -6.64 -1.99 1.11
C PRO A 100 -5.97 -1.91 2.50
N MET A 101 -6.27 -0.83 3.23
CA MET A 101 -5.70 -0.62 4.55
C MET A 101 -6.28 -1.55 5.61
N TYR A 102 -7.57 -1.87 5.53
CA TYR A 102 -8.28 -2.62 6.56
C TYR A 102 -8.01 -4.13 6.57
N SER A 103 -7.64 -4.72 5.44
CA SER A 103 -7.53 -6.17 5.28
C SER A 103 -6.10 -6.68 5.08
N THR A 104 -5.13 -5.81 4.89
CA THR A 104 -3.71 -6.20 4.72
C THR A 104 -2.93 -6.00 6.01
N ALA A 105 -1.95 -6.86 6.29
CA ALA A 105 -1.06 -6.72 7.44
C ALA A 105 -0.43 -5.32 7.51
N MET A 106 0.05 -4.82 6.37
CA MET A 106 0.65 -3.50 6.21
C MET A 106 -0.30 -2.37 6.57
N GLY A 107 -1.53 -2.41 6.11
CA GLY A 107 -2.53 -1.41 6.44
C GLY A 107 -2.95 -1.45 7.91
N ARG A 108 -3.04 -2.65 8.50
CA ARG A 108 -3.32 -2.86 9.93
C ARG A 108 -2.19 -2.29 10.79
N ALA A 109 -0.93 -2.57 10.46
CA ALA A 109 0.23 -2.02 11.16
C ALA A 109 0.29 -0.49 11.04
N CYS A 110 -0.04 0.06 9.87
CA CYS A 110 -0.17 1.50 9.67
C CYS A 110 -1.23 2.11 10.60
N LEU A 111 -2.42 1.53 10.68
CA LEU A 111 -3.49 1.99 11.57
C LEU A 111 -3.11 1.86 13.04
N ALA A 112 -2.53 0.73 13.44
CA ALA A 112 -2.14 0.46 14.82
C ALA A 112 -1.08 1.44 15.35
N SER A 113 -0.19 1.91 14.48
CA SER A 113 0.90 2.83 14.84
C SER A 113 0.53 4.32 14.79
N MET A 114 -0.70 4.66 14.40
CA MET A 114 -1.18 6.04 14.37
C MET A 114 -1.46 6.59 15.77
N PRO A 115 -1.31 7.91 15.99
CA PRO A 115 -1.84 8.55 17.18
C PRO A 115 -3.36 8.31 17.31
N PRO A 116 -3.91 8.18 18.54
CA PRO A 116 -5.31 7.81 18.75
C PRO A 116 -6.32 8.65 17.96
N ALA A 117 -6.15 9.96 17.89
CA ALA A 117 -7.05 10.84 17.15
C ALA A 117 -7.03 10.60 15.63
N GLU A 118 -5.86 10.27 15.07
CA GLU A 118 -5.74 9.94 13.65
C GLU A 118 -6.29 8.54 13.36
N GLN A 119 -6.03 7.58 14.25
CA GLN A 119 -6.60 6.24 14.18
C GLN A 119 -8.12 6.28 14.18
N ASP A 120 -8.73 7.02 15.12
CA ASP A 120 -10.19 7.20 15.20
C ASP A 120 -10.77 7.83 13.92
N PHE A 121 -10.11 8.85 13.39
CA PHE A 121 -10.51 9.45 12.12
C PHE A 121 -10.49 8.45 10.98
N MET A 122 -9.44 7.63 10.89
CA MET A 122 -9.31 6.61 9.85
C MET A 122 -10.33 5.48 10.03
N MET A 123 -10.58 5.02 11.25
CA MET A 123 -11.60 4.02 11.56
C MET A 123 -13.00 4.50 11.14
N ASN A 124 -13.33 5.76 11.40
CA ASN A 124 -14.59 6.37 10.95
C ASN A 124 -14.67 6.45 9.41
N ALA A 125 -13.60 6.81 8.74
CA ALA A 125 -13.55 6.87 7.27
C ALA A 125 -13.71 5.47 6.63
N ILE A 126 -13.08 4.44 7.22
CA ILE A 126 -13.25 3.05 6.80
C ILE A 126 -14.71 2.60 7.00
N ARG A 127 -15.29 2.89 8.17
CA ARG A 127 -16.69 2.60 8.48
C ARG A 127 -17.64 3.19 7.44
N HIS A 128 -17.50 4.47 7.11
CA HIS A 128 -18.34 5.12 6.12
C HIS A 128 -18.20 4.51 4.71
N LYS A 129 -17.01 4.04 4.36
CA LYS A 129 -16.76 3.46 3.04
C LYS A 129 -17.26 2.01 2.92
N TYR A 130 -17.16 1.25 4.01
CA TYR A 130 -17.42 -0.20 4.05
C TYR A 130 -18.52 -0.56 5.06
N ASP A 131 -19.56 0.26 5.14
CA ASP A 131 -20.63 0.19 6.15
C ASP A 131 -21.25 -1.21 6.29
N LYS A 132 -21.49 -1.91 5.17
CA LYS A 132 -22.11 -3.26 5.16
C LYS A 132 -21.25 -4.32 5.85
N ASP A 133 -19.94 -4.20 5.77
CA ASP A 133 -18.99 -5.18 6.31
C ASP A 133 -18.32 -4.68 7.58
N TRP A 134 -18.75 -3.53 8.09
CA TRP A 134 -18.08 -2.81 9.15
C TRP A 134 -17.86 -3.64 10.43
N LEU A 135 -18.82 -4.42 10.86
CA LEU A 135 -18.68 -5.21 12.09
C LEU A 135 -17.53 -6.22 12.01
N ASN A 136 -17.39 -6.90 10.88
CA ASN A 136 -16.30 -7.85 10.64
C ASN A 136 -14.96 -7.11 10.52
N ILE A 137 -14.92 -6.01 9.78
CA ILE A 137 -13.73 -5.18 9.61
C ILE A 137 -13.27 -4.64 10.97
N LYS A 138 -14.18 -4.10 11.77
CA LYS A 138 -13.89 -3.57 13.10
C LYS A 138 -13.26 -4.62 14.00
N SER A 139 -13.88 -5.80 14.13
CA SER A 139 -13.37 -6.89 14.96
C SER A 139 -11.96 -7.34 14.51
N SER A 140 -11.74 -7.42 13.20
CA SER A 140 -10.43 -7.78 12.63
C SER A 140 -9.37 -6.71 12.91
N LEU A 141 -9.73 -5.43 12.87
CA LEU A 141 -8.81 -4.33 13.19
C LEU A 141 -8.51 -4.25 14.69
N GLU A 142 -9.52 -4.45 15.56
CA GLU A 142 -9.32 -4.50 17.01
C GLU A 142 -8.37 -5.63 17.42
N GLN A 143 -8.47 -6.79 16.76
CA GLN A 143 -7.50 -7.86 16.98
C GLN A 143 -6.11 -7.47 16.50
N ALA A 144 -5.99 -6.88 15.33
CA ALA A 144 -4.70 -6.43 14.79
C ALA A 144 -4.03 -5.36 15.66
N PHE A 145 -4.80 -4.50 16.33
CA PHE A 145 -4.25 -3.51 17.26
C PHE A 145 -3.68 -4.18 18.51
N LYS A 146 -4.34 -5.22 19.04
CA LYS A 146 -3.79 -6.03 20.12
C LYS A 146 -2.52 -6.75 19.70
N ASP A 147 -2.52 -7.37 18.53
CA ASP A 147 -1.33 -8.03 17.99
C ASP A 147 -0.15 -7.05 17.90
N TYR A 148 -0.44 -5.80 17.48
CA TYR A 148 0.60 -4.77 17.40
C TYR A 148 1.10 -4.31 18.79
N GLU A 149 0.22 -4.20 19.77
CA GLU A 149 0.60 -3.90 21.17
C GLU A 149 1.43 -5.02 21.79
N ASP A 150 1.07 -6.27 21.53
CA ASP A 150 1.71 -7.44 22.15
C ASP A 150 3.04 -7.80 21.45
N PHE A 151 3.12 -7.68 20.13
CA PHE A 151 4.23 -8.20 19.32
C PHE A 151 4.99 -7.13 18.54
N GLY A 152 4.45 -5.95 18.34
CA GLY A 152 5.02 -4.89 17.48
C GLY A 152 4.77 -5.06 15.98
N TYR A 153 3.91 -6.02 15.60
CA TYR A 153 3.53 -6.27 14.21
C TYR A 153 2.09 -6.80 14.09
N CYS A 154 1.53 -6.64 12.89
CA CYS A 154 0.21 -7.15 12.54
C CYS A 154 0.32 -8.28 11.53
N PHE A 155 -0.71 -9.13 11.54
CA PHE A 155 -0.85 -10.23 10.59
C PHE A 155 -2.01 -10.01 9.62
N SER A 156 -1.95 -10.72 8.49
CA SER A 156 -3.06 -10.96 7.59
C SER A 156 -2.93 -12.37 7.04
N PHE A 157 -3.76 -13.28 7.52
CA PHE A 157 -3.79 -14.67 7.09
C PHE A 157 -5.01 -14.88 6.20
N SER A 158 -4.80 -14.82 4.86
CA SER A 158 -5.87 -14.98 3.86
C SER A 158 -7.01 -13.96 3.94
N ASP A 159 -6.84 -12.87 4.69
CA ASP A 159 -7.88 -11.83 4.88
C ASP A 159 -8.04 -10.91 3.67
N TRP A 160 -6.96 -10.69 2.94
CA TRP A 160 -6.97 -9.88 1.74
C TRP A 160 -7.16 -10.73 0.48
N GLN A 161 -6.32 -11.72 0.31
CA GLN A 161 -6.39 -12.73 -0.75
C GLN A 161 -6.16 -14.09 -0.10
N LYS A 162 -7.00 -15.07 -0.45
CA LYS A 162 -6.98 -16.39 0.19
C LYS A 162 -5.65 -17.12 0.10
N GLU A 163 -4.89 -16.82 -0.95
CA GLU A 163 -3.60 -17.44 -1.22
C GLU A 163 -2.41 -16.70 -0.60
N VAL A 164 -2.66 -15.63 0.20
CA VAL A 164 -1.61 -14.73 0.69
C VAL A 164 -1.65 -14.60 2.19
N ASN A 165 -0.51 -14.89 2.82
CA ASN A 165 -0.24 -14.55 4.21
C ASN A 165 0.85 -13.49 4.29
N ALA A 166 0.74 -12.60 5.26
CA ALA A 166 1.71 -11.53 5.48
C ALA A 166 1.81 -11.12 6.94
N VAL A 167 2.99 -10.66 7.32
CA VAL A 167 3.27 -9.96 8.57
C VAL A 167 3.79 -8.56 8.24
N ALA A 168 3.46 -7.56 9.06
CA ALA A 168 3.90 -6.19 8.83
C ALA A 168 4.10 -5.41 10.11
N THR A 169 5.03 -4.47 10.07
CA THR A 169 5.26 -3.47 11.11
C THR A 169 5.32 -2.07 10.52
N ALA A 170 5.33 -1.06 11.37
CA ALA A 170 5.40 0.33 10.95
C ALA A 170 6.46 1.09 11.76
N ILE A 171 7.06 2.10 11.12
CA ILE A 171 8.00 3.02 11.74
C ILE A 171 7.63 4.47 11.42
N MET A 172 7.82 5.36 12.38
CA MET A 172 7.72 6.80 12.14
C MET A 172 9.08 7.32 11.71
N HIS A 173 9.20 7.74 10.43
CA HIS A 173 10.42 8.36 9.92
C HIS A 173 10.33 9.89 10.06
N PRO A 174 11.41 10.59 10.47
CA PRO A 174 11.37 12.04 10.76
C PRO A 174 10.91 12.90 9.57
N THR A 175 11.28 12.55 8.35
CA THR A 175 10.95 13.33 7.14
C THR A 175 9.89 12.69 6.25
N GLU A 176 9.84 11.36 6.21
CA GLU A 176 8.92 10.63 5.32
C GLU A 176 7.58 10.29 5.98
N GLY A 177 7.44 10.55 7.28
CA GLY A 177 6.27 10.20 8.06
C GLY A 177 6.17 8.69 8.33
N LEU A 178 4.94 8.18 8.39
CA LEU A 178 4.70 6.78 8.71
C LEU A 178 4.98 5.88 7.51
N LEU A 179 5.96 5.01 7.66
CA LEU A 179 6.34 3.97 6.70
C LEU A 179 6.00 2.60 7.27
N THR A 180 5.54 1.71 6.42
CA THR A 180 5.23 0.32 6.79
C THR A 180 6.06 -0.64 5.97
N PHE A 181 6.45 -1.74 6.61
CA PHE A 181 7.20 -2.83 5.99
C PHE A 181 6.42 -4.11 6.16
N ASN A 182 6.32 -4.90 5.11
CA ASN A 182 5.72 -6.22 5.19
C ASN A 182 6.61 -7.28 4.55
N CYS A 183 6.48 -8.49 5.10
CA CYS A 183 6.94 -9.72 4.51
C CYS A 183 5.70 -10.54 4.16
N GLY A 184 5.55 -10.92 2.90
CA GLY A 184 4.36 -11.63 2.41
C GLY A 184 4.72 -12.75 1.44
N ALA A 185 4.05 -13.88 1.60
CA ALA A 185 4.25 -15.06 0.78
C ALA A 185 2.92 -15.77 0.49
N PRO A 186 2.92 -16.72 -0.47
CA PRO A 186 1.80 -17.64 -0.61
C PRO A 186 1.50 -18.36 0.70
N SER A 187 0.22 -18.60 0.99
CA SER A 187 -0.23 -19.19 2.26
C SER A 187 0.34 -20.58 2.53
N PHE A 188 0.77 -21.31 1.50
CA PHE A 188 1.44 -22.60 1.65
C PHE A 188 2.95 -22.50 1.99
N VAL A 189 3.56 -21.33 1.81
CA VAL A 189 4.96 -21.03 2.20
C VAL A 189 5.00 -20.44 3.60
N LEU A 190 4.16 -19.45 3.86
CA LEU A 190 4.00 -18.80 5.16
C LEU A 190 2.75 -19.36 5.85
N SER A 191 2.91 -20.50 6.55
CA SER A 191 1.82 -21.09 7.34
C SER A 191 1.68 -20.39 8.70
N CYS A 192 0.47 -20.40 9.25
CA CYS A 192 0.17 -19.95 10.62
C CYS A 192 0.85 -20.85 11.65
#